data_676f90b31375431faa82d82b9fee2564
#
_entry.id   676f90b31375431faa82d82b9fee2564
#
_cell.length_a   1.000
_cell.length_b   1.000
_cell.length_c   1.000
_cell.angle_alpha   90.00
_cell.angle_beta   90.00
_cell.angle_gamma   90.00
#
_symmetry.space_group_name_H-M   'P 1'
#
loop_
_entity.id
_entity.type
_entity.pdbx_description
1 polymer ?
#
loop_
_entity_poly.entity_id
_entity_poly.type
_entity_poly.pdbx_seq_one_letter_code
_entity_poly.pdbx_strand_id
1 'polypeptide(L)'
;METESLPLKPQDVEEQPLEKEPKLNKKAVLRKCLREAGLYAFVFVVTLLLFILLKPRLKTQYPGTVAQSFIAIGLAAVIIVGAYMGITKRLTTSRIILLMFILGCILRIGYMLYTPISTRQQDTYNSKGTGHEAYAWTIFTTGKLPITNDYQFYHPPLNAMLQSTFMHFMEFFTELLTKLFGLGDYFPSKFLHGMESSSVNKDFVTAERYYLYSTTQILSVLYSVITCVVLLKTIKLFKFSSKTEVFLSAFVIFFPRHIQFAGMVNNDALAYMFSMMAIYYALKWQKGGKSPVYIWLCAFAAGLGMMAKLSSATVCLPIGGIFLYELIGTARKSKGAMSWKKLCLQYGVFLAICAPIGLWFQVYAKLRFDQEFGFVFSNLNRLLSTERHSFFERFFVAFDVNEYFGSLYCVPFSKWADKANGIYGANGHYNLFNYITRSAVFGEFTYSRGEGFAVVALLLAWISCFALFVGMIRAIVLYARKRKAGGDLLKEVQLNGADLLFIFLLLLSQAGSEVYFYITMPYACTMDFRYIMPIILGLALAVGYTHKILATDKGEASVAIDRAMLLSVSAFLLFSTLFYCVCY
;
A
#
# COMPACT_ATOMS: atom_id res chain seq x y z
N MET A 1 -8.06 -31.78 70.39
CA MET A 1 -7.06 -32.19 69.40
C MET A 1 -6.93 -31.03 68.43
N GLU A 2 -6.04 -30.11 68.73
CA GLU A 2 -5.69 -28.97 67.89
C GLU A 2 -4.64 -29.43 66.86
N THR A 3 -4.92 -29.25 65.59
CA THR A 3 -3.94 -29.45 64.53
C THR A 3 -3.34 -28.11 64.14
N GLU A 4 -2.12 -27.86 64.56
CA GLU A 4 -1.25 -26.76 64.14
C GLU A 4 -1.02 -26.77 62.65
N SER A 5 -1.37 -25.65 61.98
CA SER A 5 -0.97 -25.38 60.60
C SER A 5 0.39 -24.70 60.56
N LEU A 6 1.40 -25.41 60.02
CA LEU A 6 2.72 -24.88 59.75
C LEU A 6 2.68 -23.82 58.64
N PRO A 7 3.37 -22.70 58.75
CA PRO A 7 3.44 -21.68 57.69
C PRO A 7 4.40 -22.14 56.59
N LEU A 8 3.91 -22.17 55.35
CA LEU A 8 4.72 -22.39 54.14
C LEU A 8 5.72 -21.25 53.96
N LYS A 9 7.03 -21.61 53.93
CA LYS A 9 8.12 -20.69 53.59
C LYS A 9 7.92 -20.10 52.20
N PRO A 10 8.19 -18.79 51.97
CA PRO A 10 8.22 -18.23 50.62
C PRO A 10 9.32 -18.90 49.81
N GLN A 11 8.96 -19.47 48.67
CA GLN A 11 9.94 -19.92 47.68
C GLN A 11 10.67 -18.70 47.13
N ASP A 12 11.95 -18.68 47.27
CA ASP A 12 12.89 -17.75 46.64
C ASP A 12 12.68 -17.81 45.13
N VAL A 13 12.04 -16.81 44.58
CA VAL A 13 11.97 -16.59 43.14
C VAL A 13 13.34 -16.07 42.72
N GLU A 14 14.19 -16.97 42.21
CA GLU A 14 15.42 -16.57 41.54
C GLU A 14 15.10 -15.49 40.50
N GLU A 15 15.56 -14.27 40.74
CA GLU A 15 15.58 -13.20 39.77
C GLU A 15 16.47 -13.64 38.59
N GLN A 16 15.82 -14.05 37.47
CA GLN A 16 16.57 -14.19 36.22
C GLN A 16 17.17 -12.82 35.86
N PRO A 17 18.52 -12.77 35.66
CA PRO A 17 19.18 -11.51 35.34
C PRO A 17 18.54 -10.92 34.06
N LEU A 18 18.15 -9.65 34.11
CA LEU A 18 17.75 -8.86 32.94
C LEU A 18 18.78 -9.08 31.84
N GLU A 19 18.40 -9.77 30.76
CA GLU A 19 19.23 -9.93 29.56
C GLU A 19 19.73 -8.55 29.16
N LYS A 20 21.02 -8.30 29.35
CA LYS A 20 21.68 -7.08 28.86
C LYS A 20 21.39 -6.96 27.38
N GLU A 21 20.85 -5.82 26.95
CA GLU A 21 20.62 -5.53 25.52
C GLU A 21 21.85 -6.00 24.74
N PRO A 22 21.68 -6.83 23.71
CA PRO A 22 22.80 -7.29 22.90
C PRO A 22 23.49 -6.06 22.31
N LYS A 23 24.74 -5.82 22.66
CA LYS A 23 25.53 -4.70 22.12
C LYS A 23 25.40 -4.71 20.61
N LEU A 24 24.82 -3.65 20.06
CA LEU A 24 24.54 -3.49 18.64
C LEU A 24 25.84 -3.71 17.86
N ASN A 25 25.97 -4.86 17.22
CA ASN A 25 27.15 -5.16 16.40
C ASN A 25 27.11 -4.28 15.15
N LYS A 26 27.77 -3.11 15.20
CA LYS A 26 27.80 -2.10 14.13
C LYS A 26 28.14 -2.71 12.77
N LYS A 27 29.07 -3.68 12.71
CA LYS A 27 29.45 -4.39 11.47
C LYS A 27 28.29 -5.24 10.91
N ALA A 28 27.55 -5.92 11.78
CA ALA A 28 26.39 -6.72 11.35
C ALA A 28 25.24 -5.84 10.85
N VAL A 29 24.99 -4.71 11.51
CA VAL A 29 24.00 -3.71 11.07
C VAL A 29 24.40 -3.12 9.73
N LEU A 30 25.66 -2.70 9.58
CA LEU A 30 26.15 -2.14 8.31
C LEU A 30 26.04 -3.16 7.17
N ARG A 31 26.44 -4.41 7.37
CA ARG A 31 26.29 -5.48 6.37
C ARG A 31 24.83 -5.69 5.96
N LYS A 32 23.91 -5.61 6.91
CA LYS A 32 22.47 -5.72 6.64
C LYS A 32 21.96 -4.55 5.81
N CYS A 33 22.33 -3.32 6.18
CA CYS A 33 21.96 -2.12 5.41
C CYS A 33 22.54 -2.16 4.00
N LEU A 34 23.80 -2.56 3.83
CA LEU A 34 24.43 -2.70 2.51
C LEU A 34 23.76 -3.77 1.64
N ARG A 35 23.33 -4.89 2.24
CA ARG A 35 22.58 -5.93 1.50
C ARG A 35 21.21 -5.43 1.06
N GLU A 36 20.50 -4.66 1.88
CA GLU A 36 19.22 -4.07 1.53
C GLU A 36 19.38 -2.98 0.45
N ALA A 37 20.37 -2.11 0.61
CA ALA A 37 20.69 -1.12 -0.41
C ALA A 37 21.08 -1.78 -1.74
N GLY A 38 21.84 -2.87 -1.70
CA GLY A 38 22.19 -3.68 -2.86
C GLY A 38 20.98 -4.31 -3.54
N LEU A 39 19.99 -4.78 -2.79
CA LEU A 39 18.74 -5.29 -3.34
C LEU A 39 17.95 -4.18 -4.08
N TYR A 40 17.81 -3.02 -3.46
CA TYR A 40 17.09 -1.90 -4.09
C TYR A 40 17.82 -1.37 -5.32
N ALA A 41 19.16 -1.27 -5.26
CA ALA A 41 19.98 -0.90 -6.41
C ALA A 41 19.86 -1.93 -7.55
N PHE A 42 19.87 -3.22 -7.24
CA PHE A 42 19.67 -4.28 -8.24
C PHE A 42 18.30 -4.17 -8.91
N VAL A 43 17.21 -4.04 -8.12
CA VAL A 43 15.86 -3.87 -8.66
C VAL A 43 15.77 -2.61 -9.52
N PHE A 44 16.36 -1.49 -9.06
CA PHE A 44 16.41 -0.24 -9.82
C PHE A 44 17.11 -0.42 -11.16
N VAL A 45 18.31 -1.00 -11.18
CA VAL A 45 19.09 -1.22 -12.41
C VAL A 45 18.35 -2.14 -13.37
N VAL A 46 17.79 -3.26 -12.88
CA VAL A 46 16.99 -4.17 -13.71
C VAL A 46 15.77 -3.45 -14.29
N THR A 47 15.04 -2.69 -13.47
CA THR A 47 13.86 -1.93 -13.92
C THR A 47 14.25 -0.89 -14.98
N LEU A 48 15.35 -0.16 -14.75
CA LEU A 48 15.89 0.82 -15.70
C LEU A 48 16.25 0.16 -17.04
N LEU A 49 16.99 -0.95 -17.01
CA LEU A 49 17.37 -1.68 -18.22
C LEU A 49 16.15 -2.20 -18.98
N LEU A 50 15.19 -2.80 -18.27
CA LEU A 50 13.96 -3.30 -18.89
C LEU A 50 13.10 -2.16 -19.44
N PHE A 51 13.03 -1.03 -18.75
CA PHE A 51 12.36 0.16 -19.26
C PHE A 51 12.98 0.62 -20.57
N ILE A 52 14.29 0.78 -20.63
CA ILE A 52 15.01 1.25 -21.84
C ILE A 52 14.89 0.25 -22.98
N LEU A 53 15.04 -1.04 -22.71
CA LEU A 53 15.09 -2.07 -23.74
C LEU A 53 13.71 -2.49 -24.27
N LEU A 54 12.71 -2.57 -23.40
CA LEU A 54 11.42 -3.17 -23.73
C LEU A 54 10.31 -2.13 -23.91
N LYS A 55 10.29 -1.03 -23.14
CA LYS A 55 9.21 -0.04 -23.19
C LYS A 55 8.98 0.53 -24.60
N PRO A 56 9.99 0.88 -25.39
CA PRO A 56 9.81 1.36 -26.76
C PRO A 56 9.17 0.34 -27.70
N ARG A 57 9.40 -0.96 -27.45
CA ARG A 57 8.90 -2.05 -28.31
C ARG A 57 7.42 -2.35 -28.09
N LEU A 58 6.82 -1.90 -27.01
CA LEU A 58 5.39 -2.03 -26.75
C LEU A 58 4.50 -1.18 -27.69
N LYS A 59 5.12 -0.31 -28.50
CA LYS A 59 4.46 0.45 -29.58
C LYS A 59 4.09 -0.40 -30.81
N THR A 60 4.48 -1.66 -30.84
CA THR A 60 4.25 -2.54 -31.99
C THR A 60 2.75 -2.81 -32.22
N GLN A 61 2.46 -3.42 -33.39
CA GLN A 61 1.10 -3.80 -33.82
C GLN A 61 0.31 -4.63 -32.77
N TYR A 62 1.02 -5.28 -31.84
CA TYR A 62 0.46 -6.05 -30.73
C TYR A 62 0.89 -5.45 -29.37
N PRO A 63 0.30 -4.32 -28.95
CA PRO A 63 0.63 -3.74 -27.67
C PRO A 63 0.33 -4.74 -26.55
N GLY A 64 1.26 -4.90 -25.64
CA GLY A 64 1.15 -5.84 -24.53
C GLY A 64 1.86 -7.18 -24.71
N THR A 65 2.11 -7.64 -25.94
CA THR A 65 2.79 -8.93 -26.19
C THR A 65 4.17 -9.01 -25.53
N VAL A 66 4.92 -7.92 -25.53
CA VAL A 66 6.26 -7.87 -24.89
C VAL A 66 6.14 -7.97 -23.38
N ALA A 67 5.18 -7.26 -22.76
CA ALA A 67 4.96 -7.32 -21.32
C ALA A 67 4.46 -8.71 -20.89
N GLN A 68 3.54 -9.31 -21.66
CA GLN A 68 3.07 -10.69 -21.42
C GLN A 68 4.21 -11.70 -21.54
N SER A 69 5.05 -11.59 -22.58
CA SER A 69 6.21 -12.47 -22.77
C SER A 69 7.20 -12.35 -21.62
N PHE A 70 7.47 -11.11 -21.16
CA PHE A 70 8.34 -10.87 -20.01
C PHE A 70 7.78 -11.55 -18.75
N ILE A 71 6.48 -11.40 -18.47
CA ILE A 71 5.83 -12.01 -17.30
C ILE A 71 5.82 -13.53 -17.43
N ALA A 72 5.50 -14.07 -18.62
CA ALA A 72 5.46 -15.52 -18.85
C ALA A 72 6.83 -16.17 -18.64
N ILE A 73 7.90 -15.58 -19.18
CA ILE A 73 9.28 -16.04 -18.99
C ILE A 73 9.68 -15.96 -17.51
N GLY A 74 9.37 -14.82 -16.85
CA GLY A 74 9.67 -14.64 -15.44
C GLY A 74 8.92 -15.63 -14.55
N LEU A 75 7.63 -15.88 -14.82
CA LEU A 75 6.82 -16.87 -14.11
C LEU A 75 7.37 -18.28 -14.30
N ALA A 76 7.70 -18.67 -15.54
CA ALA A 76 8.29 -19.97 -15.85
C ALA A 76 9.62 -20.16 -15.09
N ALA A 77 10.50 -19.15 -15.09
CA ALA A 77 11.75 -19.19 -14.34
C ALA A 77 11.53 -19.40 -12.83
N VAL A 78 10.58 -18.68 -12.22
CA VAL A 78 10.25 -18.83 -10.79
C VAL A 78 9.69 -20.22 -10.50
N ILE A 79 8.83 -20.76 -11.38
CA ILE A 79 8.26 -22.11 -11.23
C ILE A 79 9.37 -23.17 -11.33
N ILE A 80 10.25 -23.07 -12.32
CA ILE A 80 11.36 -24.03 -12.53
C ILE A 80 12.30 -24.02 -11.31
N VAL A 81 12.71 -22.83 -10.85
CA VAL A 81 13.56 -22.71 -9.66
C VAL A 81 12.86 -23.25 -8.41
N GLY A 82 11.58 -22.93 -8.23
CA GLY A 82 10.78 -23.44 -7.12
C GLY A 82 10.63 -24.97 -7.14
N ALA A 83 10.35 -25.55 -8.30
CA ALA A 83 10.28 -27.01 -8.49
C ALA A 83 11.63 -27.68 -8.19
N TYR A 84 12.73 -27.15 -8.73
CA TYR A 84 14.07 -27.63 -8.43
C TYR A 84 14.37 -27.60 -6.93
N MET A 85 14.06 -26.49 -6.25
CA MET A 85 14.23 -26.37 -4.79
C MET A 85 13.34 -27.35 -4.02
N GLY A 86 12.12 -27.63 -4.52
CA GLY A 86 11.20 -28.63 -3.95
C GLY A 86 11.74 -30.04 -4.05
N ILE A 87 12.16 -30.46 -5.26
CA ILE A 87 12.72 -31.78 -5.53
C ILE A 87 14.01 -32.01 -4.70
N THR A 88 14.86 -30.98 -4.61
CA THR A 88 16.13 -31.07 -3.85
C THR A 88 15.94 -30.85 -2.33
N LYS A 89 14.69 -30.78 -1.84
CA LYS A 89 14.35 -30.54 -0.42
C LYS A 89 14.99 -29.27 0.16
N ARG A 90 15.26 -28.30 -0.69
CA ARG A 90 15.86 -27.00 -0.30
C ARG A 90 14.82 -25.89 -0.11
N LEU A 91 13.53 -26.17 -0.27
CA LEU A 91 12.44 -25.20 -0.19
C LEU A 91 12.10 -24.89 1.27
N THR A 92 12.70 -23.83 1.81
CA THR A 92 12.41 -23.31 3.16
C THR A 92 11.38 -22.19 3.10
N THR A 93 10.74 -21.87 4.23
CA THR A 93 9.82 -20.71 4.38
C THR A 93 10.39 -19.44 3.78
N SER A 94 11.63 -19.09 4.13
CA SER A 94 12.28 -17.87 3.62
C SER A 94 12.49 -17.89 2.10
N ARG A 95 12.76 -19.06 1.52
CA ARG A 95 12.93 -19.23 0.07
C ARG A 95 11.58 -19.16 -0.67
N ILE A 96 10.52 -19.70 -0.08
CA ILE A 96 9.16 -19.55 -0.63
C ILE A 96 8.80 -18.07 -0.69
N ILE A 97 8.97 -17.33 0.41
CA ILE A 97 8.71 -15.89 0.46
C ILE A 97 9.59 -15.13 -0.55
N LEU A 98 10.86 -15.52 -0.72
CA LEU A 98 11.74 -14.91 -1.72
C LEU A 98 11.25 -15.15 -3.16
N LEU A 99 10.83 -16.37 -3.49
CA LEU A 99 10.27 -16.68 -4.82
C LEU A 99 8.98 -15.89 -5.09
N MET A 100 8.09 -15.81 -4.10
CA MET A 100 6.89 -14.97 -4.19
C MET A 100 7.25 -13.49 -4.37
N PHE A 101 8.24 -12.99 -3.64
CA PHE A 101 8.71 -11.61 -3.79
C PHE A 101 9.28 -11.34 -5.18
N ILE A 102 10.08 -12.26 -5.73
CA ILE A 102 10.61 -12.15 -7.11
C ILE A 102 9.45 -12.11 -8.12
N LEU A 103 8.47 -13.01 -7.98
CA LEU A 103 7.27 -13.00 -8.82
C LEU A 103 6.50 -11.69 -8.69
N GLY A 104 6.35 -11.18 -7.47
CA GLY A 104 5.76 -9.88 -7.21
C GLY A 104 6.50 -8.71 -7.89
N CYS A 105 7.83 -8.75 -7.96
CA CYS A 105 8.64 -7.78 -8.72
C CYS A 105 8.41 -7.91 -10.23
N ILE A 106 8.36 -9.14 -10.76
CA ILE A 106 8.09 -9.40 -12.17
C ILE A 106 6.73 -8.81 -12.58
N LEU A 107 5.69 -9.04 -11.79
CA LEU A 107 4.35 -8.48 -12.06
C LEU A 107 4.35 -6.95 -12.05
N ARG A 108 5.05 -6.31 -11.12
CA ARG A 108 5.16 -4.85 -11.02
C ARG A 108 5.88 -4.24 -12.21
N ILE A 109 7.00 -4.83 -12.59
CA ILE A 109 7.76 -4.39 -13.77
C ILE A 109 6.93 -4.63 -15.05
N GLY A 110 6.28 -5.78 -15.18
CA GLY A 110 5.41 -6.08 -16.32
C GLY A 110 4.26 -5.08 -16.43
N TYR A 111 3.60 -4.74 -15.31
CA TYR A 111 2.53 -3.74 -15.29
C TYR A 111 3.04 -2.34 -15.67
N MET A 112 4.21 -1.92 -15.17
CA MET A 112 4.86 -0.67 -15.56
C MET A 112 5.18 -0.65 -17.06
N LEU A 113 5.75 -1.74 -17.60
CA LEU A 113 6.10 -1.82 -19.01
C LEU A 113 4.88 -1.63 -19.91
N TYR A 114 3.75 -2.23 -19.54
CA TYR A 114 2.51 -2.15 -20.33
C TYR A 114 1.77 -0.82 -20.19
N THR A 115 1.82 -0.19 -19.01
CA THR A 115 0.99 0.97 -18.69
C THR A 115 1.67 2.28 -19.12
N PRO A 116 1.15 3.00 -20.14
CA PRO A 116 1.66 4.32 -20.49
C PRO A 116 1.20 5.36 -19.46
N ILE A 117 1.93 6.48 -19.38
CA ILE A 117 1.61 7.58 -18.46
C ILE A 117 0.38 8.40 -18.87
N SER A 118 -0.19 8.13 -20.05
CA SER A 118 -1.42 8.75 -20.55
C SER A 118 -2.67 7.89 -20.38
N THR A 119 -2.52 6.62 -19.96
CA THR A 119 -3.62 5.66 -19.86
C THR A 119 -3.49 4.87 -18.58
N ARG A 120 -4.58 4.57 -17.89
CA ARG A 120 -4.59 3.91 -16.58
C ARG A 120 -3.79 4.65 -15.51
N GLN A 121 -3.86 5.96 -15.55
CA GLN A 121 -3.25 6.88 -14.61
C GLN A 121 -4.32 7.79 -14.01
N GLN A 122 -4.01 8.41 -12.90
CA GLN A 122 -4.91 9.34 -12.21
C GLN A 122 -4.28 10.72 -12.20
N ASP A 123 -5.01 11.70 -12.71
CA ASP A 123 -4.69 13.12 -12.62
C ASP A 123 -3.32 13.50 -13.20
N THR A 124 -2.73 12.66 -14.08
CA THR A 124 -1.42 12.91 -14.69
C THR A 124 -1.47 14.10 -15.61
N TYR A 125 -2.47 14.14 -16.49
CA TYR A 125 -2.72 15.21 -17.45
C TYR A 125 -4.11 15.79 -17.26
N ASN A 126 -4.26 17.08 -17.56
CA ASN A 126 -5.55 17.72 -17.70
C ASN A 126 -5.49 18.78 -18.82
N SER A 127 -6.66 19.28 -19.24
CA SER A 127 -6.78 20.29 -20.29
C SER A 127 -6.16 21.66 -19.94
N LYS A 128 -5.89 21.91 -18.66
CA LYS A 128 -5.32 23.17 -18.15
C LYS A 128 -3.81 23.11 -17.92
N GLY A 129 -3.17 21.96 -18.13
CA GLY A 129 -1.74 21.81 -17.87
C GLY A 129 -1.35 21.92 -16.38
N THR A 130 -2.21 21.45 -15.46
CA THR A 130 -2.00 21.49 -14.00
C THR A 130 -2.08 20.12 -13.35
N GLY A 131 -1.86 19.04 -14.10
CA GLY A 131 -1.78 17.67 -13.61
C GLY A 131 -0.47 17.36 -12.89
N HIS A 132 -0.30 16.13 -12.41
CA HIS A 132 0.93 15.69 -11.75
C HIS A 132 2.16 15.83 -12.63
N GLU A 133 2.02 15.58 -13.93
CA GLU A 133 3.11 15.77 -14.90
C GLU A 133 3.55 17.24 -14.95
N ALA A 134 2.61 18.16 -15.08
CA ALA A 134 2.92 19.60 -15.13
C ALA A 134 3.55 20.10 -13.84
N TYR A 135 3.21 19.52 -12.70
CA TYR A 135 3.85 19.84 -11.42
C TYR A 135 5.33 19.46 -11.44
N ALA A 136 5.65 18.22 -11.79
CA ALA A 136 7.04 17.75 -11.88
C ALA A 136 7.82 18.54 -12.96
N TRP A 137 7.19 18.83 -14.12
CA TRP A 137 7.78 19.61 -15.20
C TRP A 137 8.09 21.05 -14.81
N THR A 138 7.19 21.69 -14.08
CA THR A 138 7.43 23.06 -13.58
C THR A 138 8.67 23.11 -12.68
N ILE A 139 8.81 22.16 -11.76
CA ILE A 139 9.99 22.08 -10.90
C ILE A 139 11.25 21.74 -11.72
N PHE A 140 11.14 20.83 -12.69
CA PHE A 140 12.24 20.44 -13.58
C PHE A 140 12.79 21.62 -14.36
N THR A 141 11.91 22.45 -14.95
CA THR A 141 12.34 23.56 -15.81
C THR A 141 12.72 24.82 -15.06
N THR A 142 12.12 25.08 -13.90
CA THR A 142 12.28 26.35 -13.18
C THR A 142 13.06 26.24 -11.87
N GLY A 143 13.24 25.03 -11.33
CA GLY A 143 13.78 24.79 -9.99
C GLY A 143 12.90 25.34 -8.86
N LYS A 144 11.64 25.74 -9.14
CA LYS A 144 10.75 26.40 -8.19
C LYS A 144 9.41 25.68 -8.11
N LEU A 145 8.73 25.84 -6.98
CA LEU A 145 7.33 25.41 -6.83
C LEU A 145 6.41 26.24 -7.73
N PRO A 146 5.28 25.69 -8.18
CA PRO A 146 4.25 26.44 -8.91
C PRO A 146 3.82 27.71 -8.17
N ILE A 147 3.47 28.73 -8.94
CA ILE A 147 3.00 30.02 -8.41
C ILE A 147 1.51 30.05 -8.10
N THR A 148 0.78 28.98 -8.45
CA THR A 148 -0.65 28.76 -8.18
C THR A 148 -0.85 27.45 -7.44
N ASN A 149 -2.01 27.25 -6.85
CA ASN A 149 -2.43 26.00 -6.21
C ASN A 149 -3.55 25.28 -6.99
N ASP A 150 -3.63 25.51 -8.28
CA ASP A 150 -4.66 24.92 -9.14
C ASP A 150 -4.49 23.42 -9.31
N TYR A 151 -5.61 22.71 -9.25
CA TYR A 151 -5.72 21.26 -9.47
C TYR A 151 -4.68 20.46 -8.69
N GLN A 152 -3.69 19.78 -9.32
CA GLN A 152 -2.70 18.96 -8.59
C GLN A 152 -1.60 19.78 -7.87
N PHE A 153 -1.50 21.07 -8.14
CA PHE A 153 -0.50 21.94 -7.51
C PHE A 153 -0.77 22.24 -6.02
N TYR A 154 -1.98 21.96 -5.54
CA TYR A 154 -2.31 22.08 -4.11
C TYR A 154 -1.70 20.97 -3.24
N HIS A 155 -1.18 19.90 -3.84
CA HIS A 155 -0.56 18.81 -3.12
C HIS A 155 0.83 19.17 -2.59
N PRO A 156 1.25 18.55 -1.46
CA PRO A 156 2.63 18.64 -1.01
C PRO A 156 3.62 18.18 -2.09
N PRO A 157 4.79 18.83 -2.23
CA PRO A 157 5.61 18.74 -3.45
C PRO A 157 6.59 17.58 -3.51
N LEU A 158 6.76 16.78 -2.44
CA LEU A 158 7.85 15.80 -2.35
C LEU A 158 7.92 14.85 -3.55
N ASN A 159 6.77 14.32 -4.00
CA ASN A 159 6.76 13.42 -5.15
C ASN A 159 7.19 14.14 -6.44
N ALA A 160 6.66 15.33 -6.69
CA ALA A 160 7.01 16.12 -7.86
C ALA A 160 8.51 16.54 -7.86
N MET A 161 9.07 16.83 -6.68
CA MET A 161 10.50 17.12 -6.51
C MET A 161 11.37 15.90 -6.83
N LEU A 162 11.01 14.72 -6.32
CA LEU A 162 11.73 13.48 -6.62
C LEU A 162 11.63 13.10 -8.10
N GLN A 163 10.46 13.27 -8.70
CA GLN A 163 10.26 13.06 -10.13
C GLN A 163 11.11 14.02 -10.97
N SER A 164 11.10 15.30 -10.64
CA SER A 164 11.93 16.34 -11.30
C SER A 164 13.42 15.98 -11.20
N THR A 165 13.91 15.64 -10.01
CA THR A 165 15.30 15.22 -9.80
C THR A 165 15.64 13.98 -10.64
N PHE A 166 14.73 13.02 -10.72
CA PHE A 166 14.94 11.82 -11.51
C PHE A 166 14.91 12.11 -13.02
N MET A 167 14.10 13.05 -13.47
CA MET A 167 14.08 13.49 -14.87
C MET A 167 15.43 14.10 -15.26
N HIS A 168 16.05 14.93 -14.43
CA HIS A 168 17.42 15.43 -14.67
C HIS A 168 18.46 14.31 -14.71
N PHE A 169 18.34 13.31 -13.82
CA PHE A 169 19.20 12.13 -13.90
C PHE A 169 19.03 11.40 -15.23
N MET A 170 17.80 11.22 -15.70
CA MET A 170 17.52 10.52 -16.96
C MET A 170 17.91 11.33 -18.19
N GLU A 171 17.78 12.64 -18.17
CA GLU A 171 18.29 13.54 -19.20
C GLU A 171 19.82 13.37 -19.36
N PHE A 172 20.56 13.53 -18.27
CA PHE A 172 22.01 13.32 -18.23
C PHE A 172 22.40 11.89 -18.68
N PHE A 173 21.69 10.87 -18.20
CA PHE A 173 21.97 9.49 -18.55
C PHE A 173 21.70 9.19 -20.03
N THR A 174 20.63 9.74 -20.60
CA THR A 174 20.30 9.61 -22.01
C THR A 174 21.35 10.31 -22.90
N GLU A 175 21.77 11.52 -22.53
CA GLU A 175 22.87 12.21 -23.21
C GLU A 175 24.18 11.43 -23.18
N LEU A 176 24.52 10.84 -22.03
CA LEU A 176 25.71 10.01 -21.88
C LEU A 176 25.66 8.77 -22.78
N LEU A 177 24.54 8.07 -22.82
CA LEU A 177 24.35 6.91 -23.70
C LEU A 177 24.40 7.31 -25.17
N THR A 178 23.87 8.48 -25.52
CA THR A 178 23.95 9.04 -26.86
C THR A 178 25.40 9.27 -27.29
N LYS A 179 26.19 9.93 -26.43
CA LYS A 179 27.61 10.22 -26.68
C LYS A 179 28.45 8.95 -26.80
N LEU A 180 28.16 7.92 -25.97
CA LEU A 180 28.95 6.68 -25.94
C LEU A 180 28.57 5.68 -27.04
N PHE A 181 27.29 5.61 -27.40
CA PHE A 181 26.76 4.54 -28.26
C PHE A 181 26.01 5.04 -29.50
N GLY A 182 25.97 6.33 -29.76
CA GLY A 182 25.26 6.92 -30.90
C GLY A 182 23.73 6.74 -30.86
N LEU A 183 23.14 6.65 -29.67
CA LEU A 183 21.71 6.34 -29.48
C LEU A 183 20.80 7.57 -29.46
N GLY A 184 21.27 8.76 -29.86
CA GLY A 184 20.60 10.06 -29.67
C GLY A 184 19.19 10.17 -30.20
N ASP A 185 18.95 9.70 -31.40
CA ASP A 185 17.64 9.75 -32.05
C ASP A 185 16.72 8.60 -31.62
N TYR A 186 17.23 7.71 -30.78
CA TYR A 186 16.52 6.46 -30.46
C TYR A 186 15.41 6.68 -29.42
N PHE A 187 15.66 7.50 -28.40
CA PHE A 187 14.77 7.56 -27.23
C PHE A 187 13.51 8.42 -27.41
N PRO A 188 13.57 9.69 -27.79
CA PRO A 188 12.36 10.54 -27.83
C PRO A 188 11.32 10.05 -28.83
N SER A 189 11.75 9.66 -30.06
CA SER A 189 10.83 9.23 -31.12
C SER A 189 10.13 7.92 -30.83
N LYS A 190 10.75 7.00 -30.07
CA LYS A 190 10.20 5.70 -29.71
C LYS A 190 9.17 5.77 -28.57
N PHE A 191 9.16 6.85 -27.79
CA PHE A 191 8.27 7.02 -26.64
C PHE A 191 7.00 7.83 -26.93
N LEU A 192 6.74 8.16 -28.19
CA LEU A 192 5.48 8.82 -28.61
C LEU A 192 4.24 7.94 -28.41
N HIS A 193 4.43 6.66 -28.13
CA HIS A 193 3.34 5.73 -27.86
C HIS A 193 2.56 6.15 -26.62
N GLY A 194 1.26 6.32 -26.77
CA GLY A 194 0.36 6.81 -25.72
C GLY A 194 0.11 8.30 -25.75
N MET A 195 0.88 9.13 -26.48
CA MET A 195 0.55 10.53 -26.72
C MET A 195 -0.73 10.72 -27.59
N GLU A 196 -1.19 9.67 -28.22
CA GLU A 196 -2.43 9.66 -29.00
C GLU A 196 -3.68 9.66 -28.12
N SER A 197 -3.52 9.44 -26.80
CA SER A 197 -4.63 9.52 -25.85
C SER A 197 -5.22 10.93 -25.80
N SER A 198 -6.54 11.02 -25.77
CA SER A 198 -7.29 12.30 -25.64
C SER A 198 -6.98 13.09 -24.37
N SER A 199 -6.36 12.44 -23.37
CA SER A 199 -5.95 13.08 -22.12
C SER A 199 -4.65 13.88 -22.22
N VAL A 200 -3.84 13.66 -23.26
CA VAL A 200 -2.58 14.39 -23.49
C VAL A 200 -2.82 15.52 -24.47
N ASN A 201 -2.71 16.74 -23.99
CA ASN A 201 -2.77 17.91 -24.87
C ASN A 201 -1.42 18.08 -25.59
N LYS A 202 -1.39 17.75 -26.88
CA LYS A 202 -0.18 17.78 -27.72
C LYS A 202 0.38 19.20 -27.91
N ASP A 203 -0.39 20.24 -27.67
CA ASP A 203 0.05 21.63 -27.76
C ASP A 203 0.99 22.00 -26.61
N PHE A 204 0.90 21.27 -25.49
CA PHE A 204 1.71 21.54 -24.30
C PHE A 204 2.75 20.46 -23.97
N VAL A 205 2.65 19.27 -24.55
CA VAL A 205 3.51 18.13 -24.19
C VAL A 205 4.32 17.69 -25.40
N THR A 206 5.63 18.02 -25.40
CA THR A 206 6.57 17.55 -26.42
C THR A 206 6.89 16.05 -26.23
N ALA A 207 7.46 15.41 -27.26
CA ALA A 207 7.92 14.02 -27.19
C ALA A 207 8.97 13.80 -26.09
N GLU A 208 9.90 14.74 -25.98
CA GLU A 208 10.94 14.71 -24.95
C GLU A 208 10.37 14.81 -23.53
N ARG A 209 9.48 15.77 -23.30
CA ARG A 209 8.77 15.95 -22.03
C ARG A 209 7.98 14.69 -21.65
N TYR A 210 7.27 14.09 -22.60
CA TYR A 210 6.57 12.83 -22.40
C TYR A 210 7.52 11.68 -22.03
N TYR A 211 8.65 11.58 -22.76
CA TYR A 211 9.67 10.58 -22.47
C TYR A 211 10.24 10.75 -21.07
N LEU A 212 10.77 11.93 -20.73
CA LEU A 212 11.39 12.19 -19.43
C LEU A 212 10.42 11.88 -18.29
N TYR A 213 9.17 12.34 -18.40
CA TYR A 213 8.19 12.06 -17.37
C TYR A 213 7.81 10.56 -17.30
N SER A 214 7.79 9.86 -18.42
CA SER A 214 7.49 8.42 -18.43
C SER A 214 8.52 7.60 -17.65
N THR A 215 9.77 8.05 -17.58
CA THR A 215 10.83 7.39 -16.81
C THR A 215 10.54 7.36 -15.32
N THR A 216 9.73 8.30 -14.80
CA THR A 216 9.36 8.37 -13.38
C THR A 216 8.56 7.16 -12.89
N GLN A 217 8.00 6.35 -13.80
CA GLN A 217 7.41 5.05 -13.47
C GLN A 217 8.42 4.08 -12.83
N ILE A 218 9.71 4.23 -13.13
CA ILE A 218 10.78 3.45 -12.49
C ILE A 218 10.80 3.70 -10.98
N LEU A 219 10.60 4.96 -10.56
CA LEU A 219 10.48 5.32 -9.14
C LEU A 219 9.26 4.64 -8.49
N SER A 220 8.13 4.58 -9.19
CA SER A 220 6.91 3.95 -8.67
C SER A 220 7.09 2.44 -8.46
N VAL A 221 7.81 1.76 -9.36
CA VAL A 221 8.22 0.36 -9.15
C VAL A 221 9.07 0.25 -7.89
N LEU A 222 10.08 1.12 -7.74
CA LEU A 222 10.97 1.11 -6.58
C LEU A 222 10.19 1.35 -5.27
N TYR A 223 9.28 2.32 -5.24
CA TYR A 223 8.44 2.59 -4.08
C TYR A 223 7.57 1.38 -3.71
N SER A 224 6.95 0.74 -4.70
CA SER A 224 6.13 -0.45 -4.48
C SER A 224 6.95 -1.65 -3.98
N VAL A 225 8.18 -1.85 -4.48
CA VAL A 225 9.10 -2.91 -4.02
C VAL A 225 9.58 -2.65 -2.59
N ILE A 226 9.97 -1.40 -2.26
CA ILE A 226 10.34 -1.02 -0.89
C ILE A 226 9.17 -1.29 0.06
N THR A 227 7.96 -0.92 -0.34
CA THR A 227 6.74 -1.17 0.44
C THR A 227 6.53 -2.66 0.70
N CYS A 228 6.72 -3.53 -0.31
CA CYS A 228 6.68 -4.98 -0.11
C CYS A 228 7.67 -5.44 0.95
N VAL A 229 8.92 -5.00 0.87
CA VAL A 229 9.97 -5.37 1.84
C VAL A 229 9.61 -4.90 3.25
N VAL A 230 9.08 -3.68 3.39
CA VAL A 230 8.64 -3.12 4.68
C VAL A 230 7.47 -3.92 5.24
N LEU A 231 6.47 -4.28 4.42
CA LEU A 231 5.33 -5.11 4.83
C LEU A 231 5.77 -6.50 5.30
N LEU A 232 6.66 -7.16 4.55
CA LEU A 232 7.23 -8.46 4.94
C LEU A 232 7.98 -8.38 6.27
N LYS A 233 8.78 -7.33 6.48
CA LYS A 233 9.45 -7.08 7.76
C LYS A 233 8.44 -6.82 8.88
N THR A 234 7.36 -6.12 8.60
CA THR A 234 6.30 -5.82 9.58
C THR A 234 5.60 -7.11 10.02
N ILE A 235 5.21 -7.98 9.08
CA ILE A 235 4.58 -9.28 9.39
C ILE A 235 5.49 -10.10 10.32
N LYS A 236 6.80 -10.13 10.09
CA LYS A 236 7.77 -10.85 10.96
C LYS A 236 7.78 -10.38 12.41
N LEU A 237 7.43 -9.11 12.69
CA LEU A 237 7.37 -8.61 14.07
C LEU A 237 6.25 -9.28 14.90
N PHE A 238 5.25 -9.88 14.27
CA PHE A 238 4.13 -10.53 14.93
C PHE A 238 4.34 -12.02 15.20
N LYS A 239 5.48 -12.58 14.76
CA LYS A 239 5.91 -13.97 15.06
C LYS A 239 4.82 -15.02 14.78
N PHE A 240 4.19 -14.96 13.62
CA PHE A 240 3.26 -15.98 13.15
C PHE A 240 3.97 -17.31 12.85
N SER A 241 3.21 -18.41 12.78
CA SER A 241 3.75 -19.69 12.30
C SER A 241 4.27 -19.56 10.86
N SER A 242 5.21 -20.42 10.46
CA SER A 242 5.78 -20.38 9.11
C SER A 242 4.73 -20.44 7.99
N LYS A 243 3.67 -21.24 8.16
CA LYS A 243 2.57 -21.36 7.19
C LYS A 243 1.78 -20.05 7.11
N THR A 244 1.43 -19.48 8.26
CA THR A 244 0.71 -18.20 8.34
C THR A 244 1.58 -17.06 7.79
N GLU A 245 2.90 -17.04 8.09
CA GLU A 245 3.83 -16.03 7.55
C GLU A 245 3.88 -16.09 6.02
N VAL A 246 3.95 -17.28 5.40
CA VAL A 246 3.89 -17.45 3.94
C VAL A 246 2.58 -16.92 3.38
N PHE A 247 1.44 -17.28 3.99
CA PHE A 247 0.13 -16.84 3.56
C PHE A 247 -0.03 -15.32 3.61
N LEU A 248 0.34 -14.69 4.73
CA LEU A 248 0.27 -13.23 4.89
C LEU A 248 1.27 -12.51 3.97
N SER A 249 2.43 -13.11 3.72
CA SER A 249 3.39 -12.60 2.73
C SER A 249 2.80 -12.61 1.32
N ALA A 250 2.11 -13.70 0.92
CA ALA A 250 1.40 -13.75 -0.35
C ALA A 250 0.31 -12.67 -0.42
N PHE A 251 -0.44 -12.46 0.65
CA PHE A 251 -1.49 -11.44 0.73
C PHE A 251 -0.95 -10.05 0.40
N VAL A 252 0.13 -9.61 1.04
CA VAL A 252 0.67 -8.26 0.83
C VAL A 252 1.43 -8.09 -0.47
N ILE A 253 2.06 -9.16 -1.00
CA ILE A 253 2.81 -9.12 -2.26
C ILE A 253 1.86 -9.07 -3.45
N PHE A 254 0.82 -9.92 -3.45
CA PHE A 254 -0.08 -10.14 -4.58
C PHE A 254 -1.40 -9.37 -4.48
N PHE A 255 -1.55 -8.49 -3.49
CA PHE A 255 -2.74 -7.65 -3.44
C PHE A 255 -2.81 -6.79 -4.72
N PRO A 256 -3.92 -6.87 -5.50
CA PRO A 256 -3.93 -6.39 -6.87
C PRO A 256 -3.67 -4.88 -6.98
N ARG A 257 -4.27 -4.06 -6.11
CA ARG A 257 -4.04 -2.61 -6.12
C ARG A 257 -2.59 -2.23 -5.84
N HIS A 258 -1.89 -3.03 -5.04
CA HIS A 258 -0.47 -2.81 -4.76
C HIS A 258 0.42 -3.13 -5.98
N ILE A 259 0.00 -4.04 -6.87
CA ILE A 259 0.69 -4.28 -8.15
C ILE A 259 0.50 -3.08 -9.06
N GLN A 260 -0.72 -2.54 -9.16
CA GLN A 260 -1.03 -1.36 -9.98
C GLN A 260 -0.19 -0.13 -9.63
N PHE A 261 0.10 0.09 -8.35
CA PHE A 261 0.88 1.25 -7.89
C PHE A 261 2.27 1.32 -8.52
N ALA A 262 2.82 0.21 -8.99
CA ALA A 262 4.11 0.19 -9.67
C ALA A 262 4.08 0.87 -11.06
N GLY A 263 2.92 1.01 -11.69
CA GLY A 263 2.77 1.72 -12.96
C GLY A 263 2.29 3.16 -12.85
N MET A 264 1.87 3.59 -11.65
CA MET A 264 1.27 4.90 -11.42
C MET A 264 2.33 5.97 -11.14
N VAL A 265 2.16 7.16 -11.71
CA VAL A 265 3.12 8.27 -11.54
C VAL A 265 2.66 9.35 -10.55
N ASN A 266 1.49 9.18 -9.94
CA ASN A 266 0.97 10.08 -8.92
C ASN A 266 1.71 9.92 -7.57
N ASN A 267 1.33 10.73 -6.59
CA ASN A 267 1.95 10.75 -5.26
C ASN A 267 1.56 9.59 -4.33
N ASP A 268 0.57 8.75 -4.71
CA ASP A 268 0.02 7.70 -3.86
C ASP A 268 1.03 6.60 -3.53
N ALA A 269 1.85 6.16 -4.51
CA ALA A 269 2.84 5.11 -4.29
C ALA A 269 3.91 5.51 -3.26
N LEU A 270 4.40 6.75 -3.36
CA LEU A 270 5.37 7.32 -2.42
C LEU A 270 4.78 7.49 -1.02
N ALA A 271 3.56 8.04 -0.95
CA ALA A 271 2.83 8.22 0.30
C ALA A 271 2.59 6.90 1.03
N TYR A 272 2.17 5.86 0.30
CA TYR A 272 1.99 4.52 0.85
C TYR A 272 3.30 3.92 1.37
N MET A 273 4.39 4.05 0.62
CA MET A 273 5.71 3.59 1.05
C MET A 273 6.11 4.18 2.41
N PHE A 274 6.05 5.51 2.54
CA PHE A 274 6.41 6.17 3.78
C PHE A 274 5.43 5.89 4.93
N SER A 275 4.14 5.75 4.64
CA SER A 275 3.14 5.32 5.64
C SER A 275 3.49 3.94 6.22
N MET A 276 3.86 2.97 5.37
CA MET A 276 4.26 1.64 5.83
C MET A 276 5.59 1.66 6.59
N MET A 277 6.54 2.49 6.17
CA MET A 277 7.80 2.69 6.90
C MET A 277 7.55 3.28 8.30
N ALA A 278 6.68 4.28 8.42
CA ALA A 278 6.32 4.87 9.70
C ALA A 278 5.70 3.84 10.65
N ILE A 279 4.74 3.06 10.17
CA ILE A 279 4.12 1.96 10.93
C ILE A 279 5.18 0.92 11.35
N TYR A 280 6.03 0.48 10.41
CA TYR A 280 7.09 -0.48 10.71
C TYR A 280 8.01 -0.01 11.83
N TYR A 281 8.46 1.25 11.76
CA TYR A 281 9.36 1.80 12.78
C TYR A 281 8.67 2.03 14.12
N ALA A 282 7.38 2.41 14.15
CA ALA A 282 6.60 2.49 15.38
C ALA A 282 6.48 1.12 16.06
N LEU A 283 6.11 0.08 15.31
CA LEU A 283 6.04 -1.29 15.81
C LEU A 283 7.42 -1.84 16.21
N LYS A 284 8.45 -1.51 15.45
CA LYS A 284 9.84 -1.88 15.76
C LYS A 284 10.32 -1.21 17.04
N TRP A 285 9.95 0.04 17.28
CA TRP A 285 10.19 0.75 18.52
C TRP A 285 9.49 0.05 19.68
N GLN A 286 8.21 -0.19 19.57
CA GLN A 286 7.41 -0.81 20.63
C GLN A 286 7.89 -2.22 20.99
N LYS A 287 8.18 -3.08 19.99
CA LYS A 287 8.55 -4.49 20.17
C LYS A 287 10.07 -4.70 20.37
N GLY A 288 10.90 -3.71 20.02
CA GLY A 288 12.37 -3.84 19.97
C GLY A 288 13.12 -3.07 21.06
N GLY A 289 12.61 -3.03 22.30
CA GLY A 289 13.32 -2.41 23.43
C GLY A 289 13.22 -0.87 23.47
N LYS A 290 12.35 -0.25 22.65
CA LYS A 290 12.02 1.20 22.67
C LYS A 290 13.24 2.10 22.40
N SER A 291 14.13 1.65 21.51
CA SER A 291 15.29 2.43 21.08
C SER A 291 14.87 3.74 20.39
N PRO A 292 15.44 4.91 20.78
CA PRO A 292 15.07 6.21 20.23
C PRO A 292 15.27 6.31 18.70
N VAL A 293 16.20 5.56 18.13
CA VAL A 293 16.43 5.56 16.68
C VAL A 293 15.18 5.17 15.90
N TYR A 294 14.40 4.21 16.40
CA TYR A 294 13.20 3.77 15.69
C TYR A 294 12.07 4.80 15.75
N ILE A 295 11.93 5.52 16.85
CA ILE A 295 10.91 6.59 16.92
C ILE A 295 11.31 7.80 16.06
N TRP A 296 12.60 8.09 15.91
CA TRP A 296 13.08 9.13 14.99
C TRP A 296 12.84 8.75 13.53
N LEU A 297 13.15 7.49 13.17
CA LEU A 297 12.86 6.98 11.82
C LEU A 297 11.35 6.94 11.54
N CYS A 298 10.54 6.63 12.55
CA CYS A 298 9.07 6.73 12.46
C CYS A 298 8.63 8.16 12.18
N ALA A 299 9.14 9.15 12.94
CA ALA A 299 8.82 10.55 12.78
C ALA A 299 9.21 11.07 11.39
N PHE A 300 10.41 10.73 10.93
CA PHE A 300 10.91 11.10 9.61
C PHE A 300 10.05 10.51 8.49
N ALA A 301 9.73 9.20 8.57
CA ALA A 301 8.89 8.54 7.59
C ALA A 301 7.45 9.10 7.60
N ALA A 302 6.85 9.37 8.77
CA ALA A 302 5.52 9.97 8.86
C ALA A 302 5.51 11.38 8.25
N GLY A 303 6.51 12.22 8.57
CA GLY A 303 6.66 13.55 7.99
C GLY A 303 6.81 13.52 6.46
N LEU A 304 7.67 12.64 5.92
CA LEU A 304 7.83 12.48 4.47
C LEU A 304 6.58 11.92 3.80
N GLY A 305 5.85 11.02 4.47
CA GLY A 305 4.55 10.55 3.99
C GLY A 305 3.55 11.69 3.80
N MET A 306 3.43 12.57 4.79
CA MET A 306 2.58 13.77 4.72
C MET A 306 3.07 14.76 3.66
N MET A 307 4.38 14.85 3.44
CA MET A 307 4.98 15.64 2.38
C MET A 307 4.82 15.02 0.98
N ALA A 308 4.57 13.73 0.87
CA ALA A 308 4.15 13.10 -0.38
C ALA A 308 2.65 13.32 -0.63
N LYS A 309 1.83 13.10 0.40
CA LYS A 309 0.37 13.32 0.36
C LYS A 309 -0.17 13.45 1.79
N LEU A 310 -0.93 14.51 2.07
CA LEU A 310 -1.40 14.79 3.42
C LEU A 310 -2.27 13.66 4.00
N SER A 311 -2.97 12.89 3.16
CA SER A 311 -3.76 11.73 3.60
C SER A 311 -2.92 10.64 4.31
N SER A 312 -1.59 10.65 4.15
CA SER A 312 -0.70 9.79 4.95
C SER A 312 -0.78 10.07 6.46
N ALA A 313 -1.31 11.24 6.87
CA ALA A 313 -1.55 11.54 8.29
C ALA A 313 -2.52 10.55 8.96
N THR A 314 -3.36 9.85 8.20
CA THR A 314 -4.29 8.84 8.75
C THR A 314 -3.57 7.72 9.51
N VAL A 315 -2.32 7.38 9.15
CA VAL A 315 -1.54 6.36 9.88
C VAL A 315 -1.00 6.88 11.22
N CYS A 316 -1.04 8.19 11.45
CA CYS A 316 -0.67 8.75 12.76
C CYS A 316 -1.63 8.31 13.86
N LEU A 317 -2.89 7.97 13.53
CA LEU A 317 -3.85 7.47 14.54
C LEU A 317 -3.43 6.10 15.11
N PRO A 318 -3.17 5.04 14.33
CA PRO A 318 -2.67 3.77 14.88
C PRO A 318 -1.29 3.91 15.53
N ILE A 319 -0.39 4.78 15.04
CA ILE A 319 0.89 5.09 15.68
C ILE A 319 0.66 5.78 17.03
N GLY A 320 -0.24 6.76 17.10
CA GLY A 320 -0.67 7.42 18.33
C GLY A 320 -1.28 6.43 19.32
N GLY A 321 -2.00 5.41 18.85
CA GLY A 321 -2.51 4.32 19.68
C GLY A 321 -1.39 3.53 20.37
N ILE A 322 -0.31 3.22 19.65
CA ILE A 322 0.90 2.58 20.23
C ILE A 322 1.50 3.51 21.31
N PHE A 323 1.63 4.80 21.00
CA PHE A 323 2.19 5.77 21.95
C PHE A 323 1.31 5.94 23.20
N LEU A 324 0.00 5.99 23.02
CA LEU A 324 -0.96 6.06 24.13
C LEU A 324 -0.90 4.81 25.01
N TYR A 325 -0.78 3.62 24.39
CA TYR A 325 -0.62 2.38 25.15
C TYR A 325 0.61 2.42 26.04
N GLU A 326 1.76 2.89 25.52
CA GLU A 326 2.98 3.03 26.31
C GLU A 326 2.87 4.13 27.38
N LEU A 327 2.18 5.22 27.09
CA LEU A 327 1.89 6.29 28.05
C LEU A 327 1.10 5.75 29.25
N ILE A 328 0.03 4.98 28.97
CA ILE A 328 -0.78 4.34 30.01
C ILE A 328 0.06 3.32 30.81
N GLY A 329 0.89 2.54 30.13
CA GLY A 329 1.82 1.60 30.78
C GLY A 329 2.78 2.30 31.74
N THR A 330 3.32 3.44 31.33
CA THR A 330 4.21 4.27 32.17
C THR A 330 3.46 4.86 33.37
N ALA A 331 2.25 5.38 33.16
CA ALA A 331 1.43 5.93 34.22
C ALA A 331 1.05 4.87 35.27
N ARG A 332 0.78 3.65 34.84
CA ARG A 332 0.46 2.50 35.70
C ARG A 332 1.69 1.80 36.29
N LYS A 333 2.90 2.30 36.01
CA LYS A 333 4.17 1.67 36.41
C LYS A 333 4.25 0.18 36.02
N SER A 334 3.71 -0.16 34.86
CA SER A 334 3.68 -1.53 34.35
C SER A 334 5.10 -2.09 34.15
N LYS A 335 5.29 -3.40 34.31
CA LYS A 335 6.59 -4.07 34.09
C LYS A 335 7.10 -3.76 32.68
N GLY A 336 8.33 -3.26 32.57
CA GLY A 336 8.96 -2.89 31.29
C GLY A 336 8.52 -1.53 30.71
N ALA A 337 7.72 -0.72 31.45
CA ALA A 337 7.39 0.64 31.06
C ALA A 337 8.62 1.55 31.10
N MET A 338 8.63 2.55 30.22
CA MET A 338 9.67 3.59 30.21
C MET A 338 9.50 4.56 31.38
N SER A 339 10.60 5.23 31.78
CA SER A 339 10.46 6.38 32.66
C SER A 339 9.82 7.56 31.94
N TRP A 340 9.04 8.38 32.66
CA TRP A 340 8.40 9.59 32.14
C TRP A 340 9.37 10.50 31.37
N LYS A 341 10.55 10.76 31.93
CA LYS A 341 11.57 11.60 31.30
C LYS A 341 11.97 11.09 29.91
N LYS A 342 12.23 9.78 29.78
CA LYS A 342 12.61 9.16 28.49
C LYS A 342 11.43 9.18 27.51
N LEU A 343 10.20 8.92 27.99
CA LEU A 343 9.01 8.90 27.15
C LEU A 343 8.70 10.28 26.57
N CYS A 344 8.64 11.30 27.44
CA CYS A 344 8.40 12.69 27.03
C CYS A 344 9.47 13.18 26.05
N LEU A 345 10.75 12.87 26.31
CA LEU A 345 11.83 13.22 25.40
C LEU A 345 11.64 12.60 24.01
N GLN A 346 11.32 11.29 23.95
CA GLN A 346 11.15 10.61 22.66
C GLN A 346 9.93 11.12 21.89
N TYR A 347 8.80 11.40 22.58
CA TYR A 347 7.61 11.98 21.95
C TYR A 347 7.83 13.43 21.52
N GLY A 348 8.55 14.22 22.32
CA GLY A 348 8.94 15.57 21.93
C GLY A 348 9.80 15.59 20.68
N VAL A 349 10.80 14.70 20.60
CA VAL A 349 11.63 14.56 19.38
C VAL A 349 10.81 14.05 18.19
N PHE A 350 9.86 13.11 18.40
CA PHE A 350 8.95 12.69 17.34
C PHE A 350 8.19 13.88 16.75
N LEU A 351 7.58 14.71 17.58
CA LEU A 351 6.84 15.89 17.13
C LEU A 351 7.78 16.92 16.48
N ALA A 352 8.96 17.15 17.04
CA ALA A 352 9.95 18.11 16.51
C ALA A 352 10.48 17.70 15.13
N ILE A 353 10.45 16.43 14.76
CA ILE A 353 10.84 15.95 13.42
C ILE A 353 9.61 15.88 12.50
N CYS A 354 8.54 15.20 12.95
CA CYS A 354 7.38 14.90 12.10
C CYS A 354 6.60 16.16 11.68
N ALA A 355 6.33 17.07 12.62
CA ALA A 355 5.50 18.22 12.34
C ALA A 355 6.16 19.22 11.37
N PRO A 356 7.43 19.66 11.54
CA PRO A 356 8.05 20.53 10.57
C PRO A 356 8.14 19.90 9.18
N ILE A 357 8.54 18.64 9.05
CA ILE A 357 8.63 17.96 7.76
C ILE A 357 7.25 17.80 7.11
N GLY A 358 6.26 17.34 7.87
CA GLY A 358 4.96 16.98 7.33
C GLY A 358 4.03 18.16 7.05
N LEU A 359 4.18 19.27 7.79
CA LEU A 359 3.22 20.37 7.76
C LEU A 359 3.76 21.66 7.13
N TRP A 360 5.07 21.77 6.84
CA TRP A 360 5.62 23.03 6.31
C TRP A 360 4.90 23.48 5.03
N PHE A 361 4.56 22.54 4.13
CA PHE A 361 3.87 22.89 2.89
C PHE A 361 2.44 23.39 3.16
N GLN A 362 1.75 22.83 4.15
CA GLN A 362 0.41 23.31 4.54
C GLN A 362 0.49 24.76 5.06
N VAL A 363 1.52 25.06 5.86
CA VAL A 363 1.79 26.42 6.32
C VAL A 363 2.14 27.33 5.15
N TYR A 364 3.04 26.90 4.27
CA TYR A 364 3.40 27.63 3.06
C TYR A 364 2.17 27.92 2.18
N ALA A 365 1.33 26.93 1.92
CA ALA A 365 0.14 27.07 1.09
C ALA A 365 -0.89 28.01 1.74
N LYS A 366 -1.06 27.96 3.07
CA LYS A 366 -1.90 28.91 3.81
C LYS A 366 -1.40 30.34 3.68
N LEU A 367 -0.10 30.55 3.86
CA LEU A 367 0.49 31.90 3.78
C LEU A 367 0.55 32.46 2.35
N ARG A 368 0.71 31.60 1.35
CA ARG A 368 0.90 32.01 -0.06
C ARG A 368 -0.40 32.11 -0.85
N PHE A 369 -1.34 31.19 -0.61
CA PHE A 369 -2.56 31.01 -1.40
C PHE A 369 -3.84 31.09 -0.57
N ASP A 370 -3.74 31.37 0.73
CA ASP A 370 -4.84 31.27 1.70
C ASP A 370 -5.53 29.89 1.71
N GLN A 371 -4.80 28.85 1.33
CA GLN A 371 -5.31 27.48 1.27
C GLN A 371 -5.52 26.95 2.70
N GLU A 372 -6.69 26.42 2.98
CA GLU A 372 -6.99 25.83 4.28
C GLU A 372 -6.20 24.53 4.53
N PHE A 373 -5.97 24.22 5.81
CA PHE A 373 -5.35 22.95 6.18
C PHE A 373 -6.28 21.79 5.79
N GLY A 374 -5.71 20.78 5.11
CA GLY A 374 -6.50 19.65 4.62
C GLY A 374 -7.35 19.96 3.39
N PHE A 375 -7.08 21.09 2.72
CA PHE A 375 -7.78 21.45 1.49
C PHE A 375 -7.76 20.32 0.47
N VAL A 376 -8.93 20.05 -0.12
CA VAL A 376 -9.12 19.16 -1.26
C VAL A 376 -9.79 19.97 -2.36
N PHE A 377 -9.29 19.85 -3.57
CA PHE A 377 -9.83 20.58 -4.71
C PHE A 377 -11.29 20.17 -4.98
N SER A 378 -12.23 21.10 -4.81
CA SER A 378 -13.69 20.84 -4.86
C SER A 378 -14.36 21.17 -6.20
N ASN A 379 -13.61 21.73 -7.16
CA ASN A 379 -14.15 22.10 -8.50
C ASN A 379 -14.28 20.86 -9.41
N LEU A 380 -14.70 19.76 -8.82
CA LEU A 380 -15.00 18.54 -9.56
C LEU A 380 -16.29 18.73 -10.35
N ASN A 381 -16.32 18.17 -11.55
CA ASN A 381 -17.45 18.24 -12.44
C ASN A 381 -18.72 17.73 -11.73
N ARG A 382 -19.81 18.49 -11.75
CA ARG A 382 -21.12 18.10 -11.21
C ARG A 382 -21.59 16.73 -11.71
N LEU A 383 -21.10 16.30 -12.87
CA LEU A 383 -21.36 15.00 -13.46
C LEU A 383 -20.86 13.82 -12.61
N LEU A 384 -19.87 14.07 -11.76
CA LEU A 384 -19.28 13.06 -10.87
C LEU A 384 -19.97 13.00 -9.50
N SER A 385 -20.88 13.94 -9.21
CA SER A 385 -21.58 14.01 -7.93
C SER A 385 -22.54 12.85 -7.76
N THR A 386 -22.49 12.25 -6.56
CA THR A 386 -23.39 11.19 -6.12
C THR A 386 -24.49 11.69 -5.17
N GLU A 387 -24.60 13.01 -4.96
CA GLU A 387 -25.54 13.62 -4.00
C GLU A 387 -27.02 13.35 -4.33
N ARG A 388 -27.33 13.04 -5.59
CA ARG A 388 -28.69 12.65 -6.01
C ARG A 388 -29.14 11.30 -5.45
N HIS A 389 -28.22 10.48 -4.99
CA HIS A 389 -28.50 9.20 -4.33
C HIS A 389 -28.63 9.42 -2.83
N SER A 390 -29.59 8.74 -2.22
CA SER A 390 -29.80 8.79 -0.77
C SER A 390 -28.58 8.28 -0.02
N PHE A 391 -28.43 8.70 1.23
CA PHE A 391 -27.37 8.17 2.10
C PHE A 391 -27.40 6.64 2.19
N PHE A 392 -28.61 6.05 2.23
CA PHE A 392 -28.76 4.60 2.29
C PHE A 392 -28.23 3.90 1.03
N GLU A 393 -28.54 4.39 -0.15
CA GLU A 393 -28.03 3.85 -1.42
C GLU A 393 -26.51 4.00 -1.54
N ARG A 394 -25.95 5.08 -1.00
CA ARG A 394 -24.52 5.36 -1.06
C ARG A 394 -23.68 4.50 -0.13
N PHE A 395 -24.18 4.16 1.07
CA PHE A 395 -23.42 3.50 2.12
C PHE A 395 -23.88 2.08 2.46
N PHE A 396 -25.06 1.66 2.03
CA PHE A 396 -25.55 0.32 2.22
C PHE A 396 -25.58 -0.46 0.92
N VAL A 397 -25.57 -1.78 1.03
CA VAL A 397 -25.44 -2.66 -0.13
C VAL A 397 -26.66 -2.56 -1.01
N ALA A 398 -26.61 -1.72 -2.04
CA ALA A 398 -27.53 -1.77 -3.16
C ALA A 398 -26.88 -2.61 -4.25
N PHE A 399 -27.25 -3.89 -4.35
CA PHE A 399 -26.72 -4.78 -5.38
C PHE A 399 -27.53 -4.63 -6.66
N ASP A 400 -27.00 -3.93 -7.61
CA ASP A 400 -27.24 -4.27 -9.01
C ASP A 400 -26.15 -5.24 -9.47
N VAL A 401 -26.46 -6.53 -9.40
CA VAL A 401 -25.53 -7.62 -9.75
C VAL A 401 -25.08 -7.50 -11.21
N ASN A 402 -25.99 -7.12 -12.11
CA ASN A 402 -25.68 -6.95 -13.52
C ASN A 402 -24.71 -5.79 -13.76
N GLU A 403 -24.92 -4.68 -13.10
CA GLU A 403 -24.02 -3.52 -13.18
C GLU A 403 -22.65 -3.82 -12.56
N TYR A 404 -22.62 -4.52 -11.42
CA TYR A 404 -21.38 -4.89 -10.74
C TYR A 404 -20.51 -5.80 -11.60
N PHE A 405 -21.07 -6.84 -12.20
CA PHE A 405 -20.35 -7.80 -13.04
C PHE A 405 -20.23 -7.35 -14.49
N GLY A 406 -21.24 -6.69 -15.06
CA GLY A 406 -21.23 -6.21 -16.45
C GLY A 406 -20.28 -5.06 -16.73
N SER A 407 -19.76 -4.39 -15.68
CA SER A 407 -18.92 -3.20 -15.80
C SER A 407 -17.50 -3.41 -15.30
N LEU A 408 -16.96 -4.63 -15.36
CA LEU A 408 -15.64 -4.99 -14.83
C LEU A 408 -14.51 -4.10 -15.32
N TYR A 409 -14.59 -3.64 -16.55
CA TYR A 409 -13.61 -2.80 -17.22
C TYR A 409 -14.00 -1.34 -17.31
N CYS A 410 -15.05 -0.95 -16.62
CA CYS A 410 -15.58 0.38 -16.76
C CYS A 410 -14.77 1.42 -16.02
N VAL A 411 -14.29 2.40 -16.75
CA VAL A 411 -13.88 3.66 -16.15
C VAL A 411 -15.13 4.35 -15.64
N PRO A 412 -15.22 4.78 -14.38
CA PRO A 412 -16.37 5.51 -13.85
C PRO A 412 -16.82 6.65 -14.75
N PHE A 413 -15.87 7.38 -15.32
CA PHE A 413 -16.10 8.53 -16.19
C PHE A 413 -16.75 8.21 -17.55
N SER A 414 -16.52 7.05 -18.13
CA SER A 414 -17.05 6.70 -19.45
C SER A 414 -18.52 6.27 -19.43
N LYS A 415 -18.98 5.62 -18.36
CA LYS A 415 -20.38 5.24 -18.17
C LYS A 415 -21.25 6.33 -17.52
N TRP A 416 -20.63 7.34 -16.94
CA TRP A 416 -21.35 8.45 -16.31
C TRP A 416 -21.96 9.41 -17.29
N ALA A 417 -21.48 9.42 -18.52
CA ALA A 417 -22.01 10.16 -19.61
C ALA A 417 -22.82 9.24 -20.53
N ASP A 418 -23.92 8.69 -20.07
CA ASP A 418 -24.95 8.26 -21.00
C ASP A 418 -25.63 9.53 -21.56
N LYS A 419 -24.97 10.06 -22.60
CA LYS A 419 -25.42 11.27 -23.29
C LYS A 419 -26.80 11.10 -23.91
N ALA A 420 -27.22 9.88 -24.21
CA ALA A 420 -28.51 9.60 -24.85
C ALA A 420 -29.68 9.80 -23.90
N ASN A 421 -29.49 9.56 -22.60
CA ASN A 421 -30.57 9.62 -21.62
C ASN A 421 -30.42 10.73 -20.58
N GLY A 422 -29.39 11.58 -20.68
CA GLY A 422 -29.16 12.67 -19.73
C GLY A 422 -28.80 12.19 -18.31
N ILE A 423 -28.49 10.91 -18.15
CA ILE A 423 -28.18 10.27 -16.87
C ILE A 423 -26.69 10.27 -16.69
N TYR A 424 -26.21 11.05 -15.74
CA TYR A 424 -24.82 11.08 -15.32
C TYR A 424 -24.67 10.33 -14.00
N GLY A 425 -23.69 9.44 -13.90
CA GLY A 425 -23.46 8.66 -12.70
C GLY A 425 -24.39 7.47 -12.57
N ALA A 426 -24.49 6.72 -13.64
CA ALA A 426 -25.30 5.52 -13.65
C ALA A 426 -24.83 4.51 -12.60
N ASN A 427 -25.76 3.81 -12.11
CA ASN A 427 -25.85 2.50 -11.50
C ASN A 427 -24.52 1.89 -10.99
N GLY A 428 -24.38 1.69 -9.70
CA GLY A 428 -23.25 1.02 -9.07
C GLY A 428 -22.01 1.90 -8.77
N HIS A 429 -21.91 3.09 -9.35
CA HIS A 429 -20.78 3.99 -9.11
C HIS A 429 -21.02 5.01 -8.00
N TYR A 430 -22.11 4.95 -7.33
CA TYR A 430 -22.45 5.75 -6.16
C TYR A 430 -22.35 4.98 -4.85
N ASN A 431 -22.23 3.65 -4.90
CA ASN A 431 -22.17 2.81 -3.73
C ASN A 431 -20.72 2.56 -3.31
N LEU A 432 -20.39 2.97 -2.07
CA LEU A 432 -19.04 2.91 -1.52
C LEU A 432 -18.47 1.49 -1.52
N PHE A 433 -19.24 0.49 -1.08
CA PHE A 433 -18.74 -0.88 -0.97
C PHE A 433 -18.48 -1.52 -2.33
N ASN A 434 -19.36 -1.29 -3.30
CA ASN A 434 -19.15 -1.77 -4.66
C ASN A 434 -17.91 -1.15 -5.28
N TYR A 435 -17.75 0.17 -5.12
CA TYR A 435 -16.64 0.89 -5.73
C TYR A 435 -15.29 0.53 -5.09
N ILE A 436 -15.21 0.49 -3.76
CA ILE A 436 -13.99 0.08 -3.04
C ILE A 436 -13.56 -1.32 -3.46
N THR A 437 -14.48 -2.29 -3.53
CA THR A 437 -14.15 -3.67 -3.91
C THR A 437 -13.63 -3.76 -5.34
N ARG A 438 -14.25 -3.04 -6.28
CA ARG A 438 -13.80 -2.99 -7.68
C ARG A 438 -12.45 -2.29 -7.80
N SER A 439 -12.31 -1.12 -7.19
CA SER A 439 -11.08 -0.34 -7.27
C SER A 439 -9.91 -0.99 -6.54
N ALA A 440 -10.17 -1.85 -5.55
CA ALA A 440 -9.15 -2.70 -4.93
C ALA A 440 -8.51 -3.68 -5.92
N VAL A 441 -9.26 -4.12 -6.95
CA VAL A 441 -8.78 -5.07 -7.96
C VAL A 441 -8.30 -4.35 -9.23
N PHE A 442 -9.09 -3.41 -9.77
CA PHE A 442 -8.88 -2.82 -11.09
C PHE A 442 -8.51 -1.34 -11.07
N GLY A 443 -8.65 -0.66 -9.93
CA GLY A 443 -8.65 0.79 -9.89
C GLY A 443 -9.86 1.37 -10.64
N GLU A 444 -9.66 2.55 -11.22
CA GLU A 444 -10.64 3.25 -12.06
C GLU A 444 -10.41 2.95 -13.56
N PHE A 445 -9.77 1.84 -13.90
CA PHE A 445 -9.20 1.63 -15.23
C PHE A 445 -9.93 0.57 -16.03
N THR A 446 -9.75 0.64 -17.36
CA THR A 446 -10.21 -0.37 -18.31
C THR A 446 -9.06 -1.26 -18.76
N TYR A 447 -9.39 -2.51 -19.05
CA TYR A 447 -8.48 -3.53 -19.55
C TYR A 447 -9.12 -4.22 -20.75
N SER A 448 -8.31 -4.73 -21.65
CA SER A 448 -8.79 -5.34 -22.90
C SER A 448 -8.95 -6.86 -22.83
N ARG A 449 -8.38 -7.49 -21.80
CA ARG A 449 -8.35 -8.96 -21.68
C ARG A 449 -8.50 -9.40 -20.22
N GLY A 450 -8.77 -10.69 -20.01
CA GLY A 450 -8.78 -11.29 -18.68
C GLY A 450 -10.16 -11.25 -17.97
N GLU A 451 -11.25 -11.01 -18.70
CA GLU A 451 -12.61 -10.83 -18.17
C GLU A 451 -13.02 -11.95 -17.21
N GLY A 452 -12.84 -13.22 -17.60
CA GLY A 452 -13.20 -14.36 -16.73
C GLY A 452 -12.44 -14.36 -15.40
N PHE A 453 -11.14 -14.05 -15.40
CA PHE A 453 -10.36 -13.93 -14.16
C PHE A 453 -10.82 -12.75 -13.31
N ALA A 454 -11.21 -11.65 -13.95
CA ALA A 454 -11.70 -10.47 -13.29
C ALA A 454 -13.02 -10.72 -12.56
N VAL A 455 -13.99 -11.36 -13.22
CA VAL A 455 -15.30 -11.75 -12.62
C VAL A 455 -15.08 -12.62 -11.39
N VAL A 456 -14.26 -13.67 -11.55
CA VAL A 456 -13.98 -14.60 -10.45
C VAL A 456 -13.25 -13.90 -9.30
N ALA A 457 -12.30 -13.02 -9.61
CA ALA A 457 -11.59 -12.24 -8.58
C ALA A 457 -12.54 -11.35 -7.76
N LEU A 458 -13.52 -10.69 -8.40
CA LEU A 458 -14.51 -9.87 -7.69
C LEU A 458 -15.44 -10.70 -6.81
N LEU A 459 -15.95 -11.84 -7.32
CA LEU A 459 -16.75 -12.77 -6.51
C LEU A 459 -15.98 -13.22 -5.29
N LEU A 460 -14.73 -13.63 -5.48
CA LEU A 460 -13.86 -14.09 -4.40
C LEU A 460 -13.50 -12.97 -3.42
N ALA A 461 -13.39 -11.71 -3.87
CA ALA A 461 -13.21 -10.58 -2.98
C ALA A 461 -14.38 -10.46 -1.98
N TRP A 462 -15.63 -10.50 -2.47
CA TRP A 462 -16.83 -10.47 -1.63
C TRP A 462 -16.92 -11.67 -0.70
N ILE A 463 -16.68 -12.88 -1.23
CA ILE A 463 -16.69 -14.11 -0.41
C ILE A 463 -15.61 -14.01 0.67
N SER A 464 -14.42 -13.48 0.35
CA SER A 464 -13.33 -13.32 1.31
C SER A 464 -13.67 -12.31 2.41
N CYS A 465 -14.27 -11.17 2.05
CA CYS A 465 -14.74 -10.18 3.02
C CYS A 465 -15.79 -10.78 3.96
N PHE A 466 -16.77 -11.50 3.42
CA PHE A 466 -17.80 -12.16 4.21
C PHE A 466 -17.23 -13.26 5.12
N ALA A 467 -16.35 -14.11 4.59
CA ALA A 467 -15.70 -15.18 5.35
C ALA A 467 -14.83 -14.61 6.50
N LEU A 468 -14.10 -13.53 6.24
CA LEU A 468 -13.33 -12.83 7.27
C LEU A 468 -14.27 -12.25 8.35
N PHE A 469 -15.36 -11.61 7.95
CA PHE A 469 -16.34 -11.04 8.89
C PHE A 469 -16.93 -12.14 9.79
N VAL A 470 -17.39 -13.26 9.21
CA VAL A 470 -17.90 -14.42 9.98
C VAL A 470 -16.80 -14.99 10.88
N GLY A 471 -15.57 -15.10 10.37
CA GLY A 471 -14.41 -15.53 11.15
C GLY A 471 -14.13 -14.64 12.36
N MET A 472 -14.19 -13.32 12.18
CA MET A 472 -14.01 -12.35 13.27
C MET A 472 -15.13 -12.46 14.33
N ILE A 473 -16.39 -12.60 13.92
CA ILE A 473 -17.51 -12.83 14.86
C ILE A 473 -17.24 -14.12 15.65
N ARG A 474 -16.87 -15.21 14.98
CA ARG A 474 -16.56 -16.48 15.65
C ARG A 474 -15.39 -16.31 16.63
N ALA A 475 -14.34 -15.61 16.25
CA ALA A 475 -13.20 -15.31 17.13
C ALA A 475 -13.62 -14.54 18.39
N ILE A 476 -14.51 -13.54 18.26
CA ILE A 476 -15.08 -12.80 19.39
C ILE A 476 -15.89 -13.74 20.31
N VAL A 477 -16.70 -14.61 19.74
CA VAL A 477 -17.48 -15.60 20.53
C VAL A 477 -16.55 -16.54 21.29
N LEU A 478 -15.48 -17.04 20.65
CA LEU A 478 -14.49 -17.89 21.32
C LEU A 478 -13.78 -17.15 22.44
N TYR A 479 -13.38 -15.91 22.22
CA TYR A 479 -12.79 -15.06 23.24
C TYR A 479 -13.73 -14.89 24.45
N ALA A 480 -15.00 -14.57 24.21
CA ALA A 480 -15.98 -14.39 25.27
C ALA A 480 -16.22 -15.69 26.06
N ARG A 481 -16.31 -16.83 25.39
CA ARG A 481 -16.44 -18.16 26.02
C ARG A 481 -15.23 -18.51 26.89
N LYS A 482 -14.01 -18.32 26.34
CA LYS A 482 -12.77 -18.63 27.05
C LYS A 482 -12.64 -17.76 28.31
N ARG A 483 -12.98 -16.47 28.19
CA ARG A 483 -12.95 -15.53 29.31
C ARG A 483 -13.93 -15.91 30.43
N LYS A 484 -15.15 -16.35 30.07
CA LYS A 484 -16.12 -16.86 31.04
C LYS A 484 -15.63 -18.13 31.77
N ALA A 485 -14.82 -18.95 31.09
CA ALA A 485 -14.19 -20.13 31.66
C ALA A 485 -12.89 -19.82 32.46
N GLY A 486 -12.58 -18.55 32.71
CA GLY A 486 -11.39 -18.13 33.44
C GLY A 486 -10.07 -18.19 32.64
N GLY A 487 -10.13 -18.46 31.33
CA GLY A 487 -8.96 -18.50 30.45
C GLY A 487 -8.68 -17.17 29.77
N ASP A 488 -7.46 -17.01 29.26
CA ASP A 488 -7.02 -15.82 28.49
C ASP A 488 -6.59 -16.25 27.07
N LEU A 489 -7.55 -16.18 26.13
CA LEU A 489 -7.32 -16.54 24.75
C LEU A 489 -6.30 -15.62 24.07
N LEU A 490 -6.28 -14.34 24.40
CA LEU A 490 -5.35 -13.40 23.78
C LEU A 490 -3.90 -13.72 24.16
N LYS A 491 -3.67 -14.14 25.40
CA LYS A 491 -2.35 -14.59 25.85
C LYS A 491 -1.92 -15.89 25.14
N GLU A 492 -2.84 -16.84 24.98
CA GLU A 492 -2.61 -18.10 24.27
C GLU A 492 -2.17 -17.88 22.81
N VAL A 493 -2.86 -16.96 22.10
CA VAL A 493 -2.51 -16.61 20.72
C VAL A 493 -1.43 -15.51 20.62
N GLN A 494 -0.83 -15.09 21.73
CA GLN A 494 0.19 -14.05 21.78
C GLN A 494 -0.23 -12.73 21.14
N LEU A 495 -1.50 -12.36 21.27
CA LEU A 495 -2.05 -11.07 20.84
C LEU A 495 -2.12 -10.15 22.06
N ASN A 496 -1.17 -9.24 22.19
CA ASN A 496 -1.17 -8.28 23.28
C ASN A 496 -2.11 -7.09 23.02
N GLY A 497 -2.43 -6.35 24.08
CA GLY A 497 -3.36 -5.22 23.96
C GLY A 497 -2.89 -4.10 23.04
N ALA A 498 -1.59 -3.88 22.92
CA ALA A 498 -1.04 -2.89 22.00
C ALA A 498 -1.23 -3.30 20.53
N ASP A 499 -0.99 -4.59 20.21
CA ASP A 499 -1.20 -5.11 18.86
C ASP A 499 -2.68 -5.07 18.47
N LEU A 500 -3.57 -5.45 19.40
CA LEU A 500 -5.01 -5.38 19.17
C LEU A 500 -5.47 -3.94 18.93
N LEU A 501 -5.03 -3.01 19.77
CA LEU A 501 -5.35 -1.57 19.64
C LEU A 501 -4.80 -1.03 18.31
N PHE A 502 -3.57 -1.38 17.95
CA PHE A 502 -2.96 -0.97 16.69
C PHE A 502 -3.76 -1.46 15.48
N ILE A 503 -4.10 -2.76 15.42
CA ILE A 503 -4.88 -3.34 14.30
C ILE A 503 -6.25 -2.67 14.21
N PHE A 504 -6.95 -2.53 15.35
CA PHE A 504 -8.24 -1.87 15.41
C PHE A 504 -8.17 -0.42 14.91
N LEU A 505 -7.22 0.38 15.41
CA LEU A 505 -7.07 1.77 14.99
C LEU A 505 -6.61 1.91 13.55
N LEU A 506 -5.81 0.97 13.03
CA LEU A 506 -5.42 0.97 11.62
C LEU A 506 -6.63 0.72 10.71
N LEU A 507 -7.44 -0.26 11.01
CA LEU A 507 -8.67 -0.54 10.25
C LEU A 507 -9.67 0.63 10.37
N LEU A 508 -9.87 1.13 11.59
CA LEU A 508 -10.79 2.24 11.86
C LEU A 508 -10.34 3.54 11.16
N SER A 509 -9.05 3.88 11.23
CA SER A 509 -8.54 5.12 10.61
C SER A 509 -8.69 5.09 9.09
N GLN A 510 -8.42 3.95 8.46
CA GLN A 510 -8.51 3.83 7.01
C GLN A 510 -9.99 3.79 6.56
N ALA A 511 -10.81 2.92 7.12
CA ALA A 511 -12.22 2.85 6.78
C ALA A 511 -12.97 4.14 7.16
N GLY A 512 -12.68 4.70 8.33
CA GLY A 512 -13.29 5.95 8.79
C GLY A 512 -12.89 7.16 7.95
N SER A 513 -11.63 7.25 7.52
CA SER A 513 -11.18 8.33 6.63
C SER A 513 -11.86 8.26 5.26
N GLU A 514 -12.08 7.06 4.72
CA GLU A 514 -12.78 6.88 3.44
C GLU A 514 -14.25 7.28 3.54
N VAL A 515 -14.93 6.80 4.57
CA VAL A 515 -16.33 7.17 4.83
C VAL A 515 -16.46 8.68 5.03
N TYR A 516 -15.58 9.29 5.83
CA TYR A 516 -15.55 10.74 6.03
C TYR A 516 -15.31 11.49 4.72
N PHE A 517 -14.33 11.03 3.91
CA PHE A 517 -14.02 11.65 2.64
C PHE A 517 -15.20 11.60 1.68
N TYR A 518 -15.87 10.45 1.59
CA TYR A 518 -17.05 10.31 0.72
C TYR A 518 -18.29 11.06 1.24
N ILE A 519 -18.42 11.28 2.55
CA ILE A 519 -19.50 12.14 3.10
C ILE A 519 -19.26 13.60 2.74
N THR A 520 -18.02 14.07 2.93
CA THR A 520 -17.66 15.49 2.73
C THR A 520 -17.50 15.86 1.26
N MET A 521 -17.09 14.90 0.44
CA MET A 521 -16.86 15.04 -1.00
C MET A 521 -17.59 13.92 -1.74
N PRO A 522 -18.90 14.06 -1.96
CA PRO A 522 -19.77 13.01 -2.51
C PRO A 522 -19.60 12.83 -4.01
N TYR A 523 -18.41 12.44 -4.42
CA TYR A 523 -18.05 12.15 -5.80
C TYR A 523 -17.60 10.70 -5.93
N ALA A 524 -17.82 10.06 -7.06
CA ALA A 524 -17.40 8.67 -7.20
C ALA A 524 -15.90 8.48 -7.22
N CYS A 525 -15.13 9.42 -7.74
CA CYS A 525 -13.66 9.35 -7.69
C CYS A 525 -13.08 9.41 -6.26
N THR A 526 -13.88 9.80 -5.25
CA THR A 526 -13.47 9.80 -3.85
C THR A 526 -13.66 8.46 -3.15
N MET A 527 -14.22 7.46 -3.81
CA MET A 527 -14.42 6.11 -3.27
C MET A 527 -13.31 5.12 -3.68
N ASP A 528 -12.20 5.59 -4.25
CA ASP A 528 -11.15 4.69 -4.75
C ASP A 528 -10.32 4.10 -3.59
N PHE A 529 -10.14 2.79 -3.60
CA PHE A 529 -9.31 2.04 -2.64
C PHE A 529 -7.89 2.62 -2.45
N ARG A 530 -7.38 3.39 -3.42
CA ARG A 530 -6.05 4.04 -3.32
C ARG A 530 -5.89 4.94 -2.09
N TYR A 531 -6.99 5.50 -1.58
CA TYR A 531 -6.94 6.40 -0.43
C TYR A 531 -6.72 5.66 0.89
N ILE A 532 -7.03 4.37 0.92
CA ILE A 532 -6.95 3.53 2.12
C ILE A 532 -5.93 2.38 1.99
N MET A 533 -4.94 2.49 1.12
CA MET A 533 -3.92 1.44 0.90
C MET A 533 -3.30 0.86 2.19
N PRO A 534 -3.04 1.63 3.26
CA PRO A 534 -2.56 1.08 4.53
C PRO A 534 -3.46 0.02 5.15
N ILE A 535 -4.73 -0.06 4.78
CA ILE A 535 -5.68 -1.08 5.25
C ILE A 535 -5.22 -2.51 4.92
N ILE A 536 -4.43 -2.69 3.86
CA ILE A 536 -3.90 -4.00 3.43
C ILE A 536 -3.15 -4.69 4.57
N LEU A 537 -2.33 -3.95 5.31
CA LEU A 537 -1.64 -4.48 6.49
C LEU A 537 -2.62 -4.85 7.60
N GLY A 538 -3.60 -3.99 7.86
CA GLY A 538 -4.65 -4.23 8.86
C GLY A 538 -5.46 -5.50 8.56
N LEU A 539 -5.88 -5.67 7.29
CA LEU A 539 -6.59 -6.87 6.83
C LEU A 539 -5.71 -8.12 6.92
N ALA A 540 -4.45 -8.04 6.49
CA ALA A 540 -3.51 -9.16 6.62
C ALA A 540 -3.39 -9.63 8.08
N LEU A 541 -3.17 -8.69 9.02
CA LEU A 541 -3.06 -9.00 10.44
C LEU A 541 -4.38 -9.52 11.02
N ALA A 542 -5.52 -8.95 10.62
CA ALA A 542 -6.85 -9.44 11.03
C ALA A 542 -7.07 -10.89 10.59
N VAL A 543 -6.77 -11.23 9.33
CA VAL A 543 -6.83 -12.62 8.83
C VAL A 543 -5.90 -13.53 9.64
N GLY A 544 -4.64 -13.10 9.85
CA GLY A 544 -3.65 -13.88 10.58
C GLY A 544 -4.06 -14.20 12.02
N TYR A 545 -4.57 -13.22 12.75
CA TYR A 545 -5.02 -13.43 14.13
C TYR A 545 -6.36 -14.15 14.21
N THR A 546 -7.29 -13.89 13.29
CA THR A 546 -8.55 -14.67 13.19
C THR A 546 -8.24 -16.14 12.97
N HIS A 547 -7.38 -16.47 12.00
CA HIS A 547 -6.88 -17.83 11.80
C HIS A 547 -6.28 -18.43 13.07
N LYS A 548 -5.38 -17.69 13.74
CA LYS A 548 -4.70 -18.16 14.96
C LYS A 548 -5.68 -18.44 16.10
N ILE A 549 -6.74 -17.62 16.25
CA ILE A 549 -7.80 -17.81 17.24
C ILE A 549 -8.68 -19.01 16.87
N LEU A 550 -9.15 -19.09 15.61
CA LEU A 550 -10.00 -20.21 15.16
C LEU A 550 -9.27 -21.55 15.28
N ALA A 551 -7.97 -21.59 15.04
CA ALA A 551 -7.14 -22.80 15.16
C ALA A 551 -7.01 -23.31 16.61
N THR A 552 -7.35 -22.52 17.64
CA THR A 552 -7.41 -22.99 19.04
C THR A 552 -8.65 -23.83 19.34
N ASP A 553 -9.71 -23.67 18.52
CA ASP A 553 -10.96 -24.41 18.67
C ASP A 553 -11.06 -25.53 17.64
N LYS A 554 -11.12 -26.78 18.14
CA LYS A 554 -11.26 -27.98 17.30
C LYS A 554 -12.71 -28.27 16.86
N GLY A 555 -13.68 -27.43 17.23
CA GLY A 555 -15.07 -27.56 16.83
C GLY A 555 -15.24 -27.44 15.30
N GLU A 556 -16.08 -28.29 14.72
CA GLU A 556 -16.30 -28.36 13.26
C GLU A 556 -16.60 -26.99 12.64
N ALA A 557 -17.43 -26.17 13.29
CA ALA A 557 -17.79 -24.85 12.80
C ALA A 557 -16.57 -23.92 12.70
N SER A 558 -15.66 -23.92 13.69
CA SER A 558 -14.46 -23.09 13.66
C SER A 558 -13.49 -23.55 12.58
N VAL A 559 -13.33 -24.86 12.42
CA VAL A 559 -12.49 -25.46 11.37
C VAL A 559 -13.04 -25.14 9.97
N ALA A 560 -14.37 -25.24 9.77
CA ALA A 560 -15.01 -24.93 8.50
C ALA A 560 -14.88 -23.45 8.13
N ILE A 561 -15.14 -22.54 9.08
CA ILE A 561 -15.02 -21.08 8.88
C ILE A 561 -13.57 -20.69 8.57
N ASP A 562 -12.61 -21.24 9.31
CA ASP A 562 -11.19 -20.98 9.09
C ASP A 562 -10.73 -21.41 7.70
N ARG A 563 -11.09 -22.64 7.29
CA ARG A 563 -10.80 -23.16 5.95
C ARG A 563 -11.45 -22.31 4.86
N ALA A 564 -12.73 -21.95 5.02
CA ALA A 564 -13.43 -21.11 4.05
C ALA A 564 -12.76 -19.74 3.88
N MET A 565 -12.36 -19.10 4.99
CA MET A 565 -11.63 -17.82 4.97
C MET A 565 -10.28 -17.94 4.26
N LEU A 566 -9.46 -18.92 4.63
CA LEU A 566 -8.13 -19.08 4.02
C LEU A 566 -8.21 -19.46 2.54
N LEU A 567 -9.14 -20.34 2.16
CA LEU A 567 -9.34 -20.77 0.77
C LEU A 567 -9.87 -19.62 -0.10
N SER A 568 -10.86 -18.87 0.37
CA SER A 568 -11.42 -17.75 -0.41
C SER A 568 -10.39 -16.65 -0.63
N VAL A 569 -9.63 -16.28 0.41
CA VAL A 569 -8.55 -15.28 0.28
C VAL A 569 -7.43 -15.79 -0.65
N SER A 570 -7.04 -17.07 -0.53
CA SER A 570 -6.02 -17.65 -1.43
C SER A 570 -6.50 -17.65 -2.88
N ALA A 571 -7.74 -18.03 -3.13
CA ALA A 571 -8.33 -18.03 -4.45
C ALA A 571 -8.47 -16.59 -5.01
N PHE A 572 -8.89 -15.62 -4.18
CA PHE A 572 -8.91 -14.20 -4.56
C PHE A 572 -7.53 -13.72 -5.04
N LEU A 573 -6.48 -13.99 -4.26
CA LEU A 573 -5.12 -13.60 -4.64
C LEU A 573 -4.65 -14.29 -5.92
N LEU A 574 -4.96 -15.58 -6.08
CA LEU A 574 -4.61 -16.35 -7.28
C LEU A 574 -5.29 -15.78 -8.52
N PHE A 575 -6.61 -15.61 -8.50
CA PHE A 575 -7.35 -15.11 -9.67
C PHE A 575 -7.03 -13.66 -9.99
N SER A 576 -6.80 -12.82 -8.98
CA SER A 576 -6.30 -11.46 -9.17
C SER A 576 -4.90 -11.45 -9.81
N THR A 577 -4.01 -12.34 -9.38
CA THR A 577 -2.66 -12.47 -9.96
C THR A 577 -2.72 -12.96 -11.40
N LEU A 578 -3.55 -13.97 -11.69
CA LEU A 578 -3.78 -14.46 -13.05
C LEU A 578 -4.35 -13.36 -13.96
N PHE A 579 -5.27 -12.55 -13.44
CA PHE A 579 -5.74 -11.37 -14.17
C PHE A 579 -4.57 -10.48 -14.59
N TYR A 580 -3.68 -10.11 -13.64
CA TYR A 580 -2.49 -9.30 -13.95
C TYR A 580 -1.40 -10.02 -14.77
N CYS A 581 -1.55 -11.30 -15.05
CA CYS A 581 -0.70 -11.98 -16.03
C CYS A 581 -1.23 -11.87 -17.48
N VAL A 582 -2.54 -11.60 -17.66
CA VAL A 582 -3.20 -11.70 -18.97
C VAL A 582 -3.94 -10.45 -19.43
N CYS A 583 -4.11 -9.44 -18.57
CA CYS A 583 -4.93 -8.25 -18.84
C CYS A 583 -4.37 -7.29 -19.92
N TYR A 584 -3.23 -7.59 -20.49
CA TYR A 584 -2.48 -6.75 -21.44
C TYR A 584 -2.87 -6.95 -22.89
#